data_58702ef39863c0dbf9d53ef0911ec367
#
_entry.id   58702ef39863c0dbf9d53ef0911ec367
#
_cell.length_a   1.000
_cell.length_b   1.000
_cell.length_c   1.000
_cell.angle_alpha   90.00
_cell.angle_beta   90.00
_cell.angle_gamma   90.00
#
_symmetry.space_group_name_H-M   'P 1'
#
loop_
_entity.id
_entity.type
_entity.pdbx_description
1 polymer ?
#
loop_
_entity_poly.entity_id
_entity_poly.type
_entity_poly.pdbx_seq_one_letter_code
_entity_poly.pdbx_strand_id
1 'polypeptide(L)'
;VLYLIRYQGPQWFEPVTYFGNNTLKDVFDYEPVQKDWKPEYESLLMGVQACMWTEFCNKPEDVDYLVFPRLAALAEVAWTRPEKKDWASFLKGMDSFNEHLAAKGIAYARSMYNIQHTVKPEDGALNVTLECIRPDVEIYYTLNGSNPAMSSHRYDGPICVTKTQMVKAATFMNGKQMGEILDLRLTWNKATAKPLLGNKKNEMLLVNGLRGSLKYTDFEWCNWNQNDSISFTIDLQGREILNKFSIGYRFSPLEVLY
;
A
#
# COMPACT_ATOMS: atom_id res chain seq x y z
N VAL A 1 -17.66 8.66 5.45
CA VAL A 1 -17.79 7.52 6.38
C VAL A 1 -16.49 6.75 6.40
N LEU A 2 -15.94 6.50 7.59
CA LEU A 2 -14.72 5.74 7.78
C LEU A 2 -15.06 4.26 7.99
N TYR A 3 -14.46 3.38 7.18
CA TYR A 3 -14.64 1.94 7.30
C TYR A 3 -13.35 1.28 7.77
N LEU A 4 -13.33 0.83 9.03
CA LEU A 4 -12.16 0.17 9.63
C LEU A 4 -11.99 -1.29 9.16
N ILE A 5 -12.88 -1.78 8.34
CA ILE A 5 -12.78 -3.08 7.65
C ILE A 5 -11.85 -3.04 6.43
N ARG A 6 -11.41 -1.85 5.98
CA ARG A 6 -10.54 -1.69 4.82
C ARG A 6 -9.06 -1.86 5.19
N TYR A 7 -8.21 -2.05 4.19
CA TYR A 7 -6.77 -2.18 4.35
C TYR A 7 -6.16 -0.94 5.04
N GLN A 8 -5.24 -1.17 5.97
CA GLN A 8 -4.60 -0.12 6.78
C GLN A 8 -3.29 0.39 6.18
N GLY A 9 -2.73 -0.35 5.26
CA GLY A 9 -1.47 -0.04 4.62
C GLY A 9 -1.31 -0.75 3.29
N PRO A 10 -0.07 -0.94 2.84
CA PRO A 10 0.20 -1.63 1.59
C PRO A 10 -0.39 -3.05 1.62
N GLN A 11 -1.33 -3.31 0.71
CA GLN A 11 -2.11 -4.57 0.68
C GLN A 11 -1.24 -5.81 0.50
N TRP A 12 -0.01 -5.64 0.02
CA TRP A 12 1.01 -6.67 -0.08
C TRP A 12 1.25 -7.41 1.25
N PHE A 13 1.17 -6.69 2.37
CA PHE A 13 1.42 -7.21 3.71
C PHE A 13 0.16 -7.52 4.52
N GLU A 14 -0.97 -6.95 4.12
CA GLU A 14 -2.19 -7.01 4.90
C GLU A 14 -2.90 -8.37 4.79
N PRO A 15 -3.56 -8.82 5.85
CA PRO A 15 -4.51 -9.92 5.74
C PRO A 15 -5.64 -9.56 4.77
N VAL A 16 -6.27 -10.56 4.17
CA VAL A 16 -7.41 -10.30 3.27
C VAL A 16 -8.54 -9.65 4.04
N THR A 17 -9.00 -8.52 3.53
CA THR A 17 -10.13 -7.77 4.08
C THR A 17 -10.91 -7.06 2.96
N TYR A 18 -11.84 -6.19 3.31
CA TYR A 18 -12.67 -5.49 2.34
C TYR A 18 -11.83 -4.54 1.46
N PHE A 19 -12.18 -4.44 0.20
CA PHE A 19 -11.42 -3.66 -0.78
C PHE A 19 -11.30 -2.17 -0.42
N GLY A 20 -10.23 -1.55 -0.94
CA GLY A 20 -9.90 -0.15 -0.72
C GLY A 20 -9.06 0.06 0.54
N ASN A 21 -8.40 1.20 0.58
CA ASN A 21 -7.53 1.58 1.69
C ASN A 21 -8.23 2.60 2.60
N ASN A 22 -7.91 2.51 3.88
CA ASN A 22 -8.22 3.51 4.88
C ASN A 22 -7.09 3.48 5.91
N THR A 23 -5.98 4.09 5.54
CA THR A 23 -4.74 4.06 6.33
C THR A 23 -4.87 4.88 7.60
N LEU A 24 -3.91 4.74 8.51
CA LEU A 24 -3.82 5.58 9.70
C LEU A 24 -3.80 7.07 9.33
N LYS A 25 -3.09 7.43 8.26
CA LYS A 25 -3.00 8.81 7.74
C LYS A 25 -4.34 9.29 7.19
N ASP A 26 -5.05 8.44 6.43
CA ASP A 26 -6.36 8.79 5.88
C ASP A 26 -7.38 9.07 7.00
N VAL A 27 -7.33 8.31 8.10
CA VAL A 27 -8.19 8.55 9.26
C VAL A 27 -7.80 9.82 9.98
N PHE A 28 -6.50 10.06 10.17
CA PHE A 28 -6.00 11.30 10.80
C PHE A 28 -6.37 12.55 9.97
N ASP A 29 -6.28 12.47 8.65
CA ASP A 29 -6.57 13.59 7.74
C ASP A 29 -8.08 13.78 7.50
N TYR A 30 -8.90 12.86 8.01
CA TYR A 30 -10.35 12.99 7.83
C TYR A 30 -10.86 14.31 8.43
N GLU A 31 -11.64 15.03 7.62
CA GLU A 31 -12.28 16.27 8.04
C GLU A 31 -13.80 16.05 8.08
N PRO A 32 -14.40 16.08 9.28
CA PRO A 32 -15.84 15.85 9.43
C PRO A 32 -16.69 16.98 8.89
N VAL A 33 -16.19 18.22 8.94
CA VAL A 33 -16.88 19.39 8.39
C VAL A 33 -16.56 19.48 6.90
N GLN A 34 -17.57 19.38 6.06
CA GLN A 34 -17.38 19.45 4.61
C GLN A 34 -17.16 20.91 4.19
N LYS A 35 -16.29 21.13 3.21
CA LYS A 35 -15.90 22.48 2.73
C LYS A 35 -17.05 23.31 2.17
N ASP A 36 -18.12 22.66 1.71
CA ASP A 36 -19.32 23.27 1.16
C ASP A 36 -20.44 23.46 2.20
N TRP A 37 -20.21 23.06 3.44
CA TRP A 37 -21.19 23.29 4.50
C TRP A 37 -21.25 24.77 4.87
N LYS A 38 -22.47 25.22 5.15
CA LYS A 38 -22.67 26.54 5.75
C LYS A 38 -22.20 26.52 7.21
N PRO A 39 -21.63 27.61 7.72
CA PRO A 39 -21.12 27.69 9.10
C PRO A 39 -22.13 27.26 10.15
N GLU A 40 -23.41 27.57 9.94
CA GLU A 40 -24.51 27.17 10.84
C GLU A 40 -24.67 25.65 11.00
N TYR A 41 -24.20 24.86 10.04
CA TYR A 41 -24.30 23.39 10.10
C TYR A 41 -23.23 22.76 10.99
N GLU A 42 -22.12 23.45 11.23
CA GLU A 42 -21.06 22.95 12.12
C GLU A 42 -21.59 22.70 13.53
N SER A 43 -22.51 23.54 14.01
CA SER A 43 -23.13 23.39 15.33
C SER A 43 -24.04 22.15 15.44
N LEU A 44 -24.43 21.56 14.32
CA LEU A 44 -25.27 20.36 14.27
C LEU A 44 -24.42 19.07 14.23
N LEU A 45 -23.10 19.17 14.06
CA LEU A 45 -22.21 18.03 14.06
C LEU A 45 -22.04 17.52 15.50
N MET A 46 -22.63 16.36 15.80
CA MET A 46 -22.57 15.76 17.12
C MET A 46 -21.28 14.96 17.38
N GLY A 47 -20.54 14.61 16.33
CA GLY A 47 -19.31 13.84 16.44
C GLY A 47 -18.98 13.05 15.17
N VAL A 48 -18.04 12.14 15.30
CA VAL A 48 -17.55 11.28 14.22
C VAL A 48 -17.76 9.82 14.56
N GLN A 49 -17.87 8.99 13.53
CA GLN A 49 -17.95 7.54 13.70
C GLN A 49 -17.16 6.81 12.63
N ALA A 50 -16.70 5.61 12.98
CA ALA A 50 -16.18 4.64 12.05
C ALA A 50 -16.95 3.33 12.16
N CYS A 51 -17.13 2.65 11.04
CA CYS A 51 -17.83 1.38 10.97
C CYS A 51 -16.82 0.24 10.97
N MET A 52 -17.11 -0.79 11.74
CA MET A 52 -16.40 -2.06 11.74
C MET A 52 -17.40 -3.18 11.48
N TRP A 53 -17.13 -3.96 10.44
CA TRP A 53 -17.91 -5.13 10.04
C TRP A 53 -17.04 -6.36 10.16
N THR A 54 -17.62 -7.51 10.47
CA THR A 54 -16.86 -8.69 10.91
C THR A 54 -16.75 -9.80 9.88
N GLU A 55 -17.07 -9.55 8.61
CA GLU A 55 -17.05 -10.55 7.52
C GLU A 55 -15.67 -11.20 7.33
N PHE A 56 -14.62 -10.48 7.70
CA PHE A 56 -13.22 -10.93 7.58
C PHE A 56 -12.57 -11.23 8.93
N CYS A 57 -13.36 -11.26 10.02
CA CYS A 57 -12.86 -11.51 11.36
C CYS A 57 -13.24 -12.92 11.80
N ASN A 58 -12.25 -13.76 12.07
CA ASN A 58 -12.44 -15.11 12.55
C ASN A 58 -12.26 -15.24 14.07
N LYS A 59 -11.62 -14.26 14.69
CA LYS A 59 -11.28 -14.22 16.11
C LYS A 59 -11.20 -12.76 16.60
N PRO A 60 -11.29 -12.51 17.92
CA PRO A 60 -11.25 -11.17 18.49
C PRO A 60 -10.01 -10.34 18.08
N GLU A 61 -8.84 -10.98 17.97
CA GLU A 61 -7.60 -10.32 17.59
C GLU A 61 -7.65 -9.74 16.17
N ASP A 62 -8.50 -10.30 15.28
CA ASP A 62 -8.69 -9.76 13.94
C ASP A 62 -9.45 -8.42 14.01
N VAL A 63 -10.41 -8.29 14.95
CA VAL A 63 -11.12 -7.04 15.21
C VAL A 63 -10.15 -6.01 15.77
N ASP A 64 -9.36 -6.37 16.78
CA ASP A 64 -8.35 -5.50 17.36
C ASP A 64 -7.37 -4.99 16.30
N TYR A 65 -6.86 -5.89 15.47
CA TYR A 65 -5.98 -5.58 14.35
C TYR A 65 -6.61 -4.56 13.39
N LEU A 66 -7.87 -4.76 13.00
CA LEU A 66 -8.55 -3.86 12.07
C LEU A 66 -8.91 -2.51 12.69
N VAL A 67 -9.15 -2.46 13.99
CA VAL A 67 -9.53 -1.22 14.70
C VAL A 67 -8.30 -0.39 15.08
N PHE A 68 -7.27 -1.03 15.63
CA PHE A 68 -6.07 -0.34 16.10
C PHE A 68 -4.93 -0.36 15.07
N PRO A 69 -4.19 0.77 14.92
CA PRO A 69 -4.25 1.99 15.73
C PRO A 69 -5.23 3.06 15.22
N ARG A 70 -6.02 2.80 14.17
CA ARG A 70 -6.88 3.81 13.51
C ARG A 70 -7.92 4.45 14.43
N LEU A 71 -8.39 3.72 15.45
CA LEU A 71 -9.31 4.28 16.44
C LEU A 71 -8.69 5.45 17.22
N ALA A 72 -7.37 5.41 17.45
CA ALA A 72 -6.66 6.54 18.07
C ALA A 72 -6.64 7.76 17.13
N ALA A 73 -6.46 7.55 15.80
CA ALA A 73 -6.55 8.64 14.85
C ALA A 73 -7.97 9.23 14.75
N LEU A 74 -9.00 8.38 14.88
CA LEU A 74 -10.38 8.86 14.95
C LEU A 74 -10.63 9.69 16.23
N ALA A 75 -10.05 9.28 17.35
CA ALA A 75 -10.11 10.06 18.58
C ALA A 75 -9.42 11.43 18.40
N GLU A 76 -8.26 11.47 17.75
CA GLU A 76 -7.57 12.72 17.44
C GLU A 76 -8.47 13.65 16.60
N VAL A 77 -9.15 13.15 15.59
CA VAL A 77 -10.10 13.92 14.77
C VAL A 77 -11.28 14.43 15.61
N ALA A 78 -11.74 13.66 16.60
CA ALA A 78 -12.89 14.02 17.42
C ALA A 78 -12.56 15.09 18.49
N TRP A 79 -11.33 15.10 18.99
CA TRP A 79 -10.94 15.92 20.16
C TRP A 79 -10.01 17.09 19.83
N THR A 80 -9.31 17.02 18.68
CA THR A 80 -8.34 18.04 18.29
C THR A 80 -8.89 18.89 17.14
N ARG A 81 -8.86 20.20 17.32
CA ARG A 81 -9.27 21.13 16.25
C ARG A 81 -8.38 20.97 15.02
N PRO A 82 -8.92 21.09 13.79
CA PRO A 82 -8.16 20.86 12.55
C PRO A 82 -6.85 21.65 12.48
N GLU A 83 -6.86 22.92 12.88
CA GLU A 83 -5.68 23.81 12.86
C GLU A 83 -4.61 23.44 13.89
N LYS A 84 -4.93 22.56 14.85
CA LYS A 84 -4.00 22.07 15.88
C LYS A 84 -3.51 20.65 15.62
N LYS A 85 -4.06 19.97 14.61
CA LYS A 85 -3.60 18.61 14.27
C LYS A 85 -2.17 18.67 13.72
N ASP A 86 -1.28 17.93 14.34
CA ASP A 86 0.11 17.78 13.90
C ASP A 86 0.48 16.31 13.79
N TRP A 87 0.76 15.87 12.55
CA TRP A 87 1.03 14.49 12.26
C TRP A 87 2.27 13.95 12.98
N ALA A 88 3.34 14.74 13.09
CA ALA A 88 4.57 14.30 13.73
C ALA A 88 4.37 14.11 15.25
N SER A 89 3.64 15.02 15.89
CA SER A 89 3.28 14.90 17.31
C SER A 89 2.36 13.72 17.55
N PHE A 90 1.37 13.50 16.68
CA PHE A 90 0.49 12.34 16.75
C PHE A 90 1.28 11.04 16.66
N LEU A 91 2.22 10.92 15.72
CA LEU A 91 3.05 9.73 15.58
C LEU A 91 3.90 9.42 16.83
N LYS A 92 4.44 10.44 17.49
CA LYS A 92 5.14 10.26 18.77
C LYS A 92 4.22 9.71 19.87
N GLY A 93 2.99 10.22 19.94
CA GLY A 93 1.95 9.69 20.83
C GLY A 93 1.60 8.24 20.51
N MET A 94 1.57 7.89 19.20
CA MET A 94 1.29 6.54 18.73
C MET A 94 2.37 5.53 19.14
N ASP A 95 3.64 5.91 19.22
CA ASP A 95 4.70 5.00 19.66
C ASP A 95 4.42 4.52 21.10
N SER A 96 4.13 5.45 22.03
CA SER A 96 3.76 5.11 23.40
C SER A 96 2.42 4.36 23.49
N PHE A 97 1.43 4.75 22.67
CA PHE A 97 0.14 4.08 22.64
C PHE A 97 0.26 2.62 22.19
N ASN A 98 1.05 2.35 21.16
CA ASN A 98 1.30 1.00 20.66
C ASN A 98 2.04 0.13 21.71
N GLU A 99 2.96 0.70 22.49
CA GLU A 99 3.58 -0.01 23.62
C GLU A 99 2.55 -0.40 24.68
N HIS A 100 1.58 0.45 24.98
CA HIS A 100 0.48 0.12 25.89
C HIS A 100 -0.43 -0.96 25.34
N LEU A 101 -0.75 -0.94 24.04
CA LEU A 101 -1.53 -2.01 23.40
C LEU A 101 -0.78 -3.35 23.50
N ALA A 102 0.51 -3.35 23.18
CA ALA A 102 1.36 -4.53 23.28
C ALA A 102 1.43 -5.08 24.71
N ALA A 103 1.60 -4.21 25.71
CA ALA A 103 1.64 -4.59 27.12
C ALA A 103 0.33 -5.20 27.63
N LYS A 104 -0.81 -4.82 27.02
CA LYS A 104 -2.13 -5.38 27.29
C LYS A 104 -2.47 -6.61 26.47
N GLY A 105 -1.59 -7.06 25.56
CA GLY A 105 -1.85 -8.18 24.65
C GLY A 105 -2.89 -7.87 23.58
N ILE A 106 -3.17 -6.59 23.30
CA ILE A 106 -4.11 -6.17 22.27
C ILE A 106 -3.39 -6.19 20.93
N ALA A 107 -3.93 -6.92 19.96
CA ALA A 107 -3.42 -6.93 18.61
C ALA A 107 -3.61 -5.55 17.94
N TYR A 108 -2.61 -5.10 17.21
CA TYR A 108 -2.72 -3.84 16.45
C TYR A 108 -1.91 -3.93 15.16
N ALA A 109 -2.36 -3.24 14.13
CA ALA A 109 -1.66 -3.21 12.86
C ALA A 109 -0.40 -2.36 12.93
N ARG A 110 0.69 -2.90 12.38
CA ARG A 110 1.96 -2.18 12.21
C ARG A 110 2.12 -1.64 10.79
N SER A 111 1.03 -1.58 10.06
CA SER A 111 0.97 -1.22 8.64
C SER A 111 1.56 0.15 8.33
N MET A 112 1.54 1.07 9.31
CA MET A 112 2.15 2.39 9.18
C MET A 112 3.67 2.36 8.99
N TYR A 113 4.32 1.24 9.26
CA TYR A 113 5.76 1.05 9.07
C TYR A 113 6.07 0.28 7.77
N ASN A 114 5.06 -0.26 7.08
CA ASN A 114 5.25 -1.06 5.89
C ASN A 114 5.53 -0.17 4.68
N ILE A 115 6.36 -0.68 3.79
CA ILE A 115 6.79 0.02 2.59
C ILE A 115 5.73 -0.15 1.50
N GLN A 116 5.20 0.96 0.98
CA GLN A 116 4.51 1.00 -0.30
C GLN A 116 5.57 1.08 -1.40
N HIS A 117 5.43 0.25 -2.43
CA HIS A 117 6.31 0.28 -3.59
C HIS A 117 5.56 0.68 -4.85
N THR A 118 6.31 1.19 -5.81
CA THR A 118 5.86 1.40 -7.19
C THR A 118 7.00 1.01 -8.12
N VAL A 119 6.70 0.28 -9.19
CA VAL A 119 7.69 -0.09 -10.21
C VAL A 119 7.25 0.49 -11.54
N LYS A 120 8.02 1.46 -12.03
CA LYS A 120 7.74 2.14 -13.31
C LYS A 120 8.80 1.79 -14.35
N PRO A 121 8.38 1.28 -15.53
CA PRO A 121 9.24 1.19 -16.69
C PRO A 121 9.55 2.61 -17.22
N GLU A 122 10.82 2.95 -17.34
CA GLU A 122 11.27 4.25 -17.83
C GLU A 122 12.68 4.11 -18.43
N ASP A 123 12.92 4.66 -19.60
CA ASP A 123 14.21 4.69 -20.29
C ASP A 123 14.92 3.32 -20.40
N GLY A 124 14.14 2.27 -20.61
CA GLY A 124 14.66 0.90 -20.75
C GLY A 124 15.10 0.26 -19.43
N ALA A 125 14.72 0.82 -18.31
CA ALA A 125 14.96 0.30 -16.96
C ALA A 125 13.65 0.19 -16.17
N LEU A 126 13.68 -0.43 -15.01
CA LEU A 126 12.62 -0.41 -14.01
C LEU A 126 13.06 0.46 -12.84
N ASN A 127 12.34 1.53 -12.58
CA ASN A 127 12.56 2.41 -11.44
C ASN A 127 11.65 1.98 -10.29
N VAL A 128 12.27 1.48 -9.21
CA VAL A 128 11.56 1.05 -7.99
C VAL A 128 11.57 2.19 -6.99
N THR A 129 10.38 2.73 -6.70
CA THR A 129 10.20 3.75 -5.67
C THR A 129 9.64 3.10 -4.41
N LEU A 130 10.20 3.47 -3.26
CA LEU A 130 9.82 2.96 -1.93
C LEU A 130 9.37 4.14 -1.07
N GLU A 131 8.19 4.01 -0.46
CA GLU A 131 7.60 5.04 0.38
C GLU A 131 7.08 4.43 1.68
N CYS A 132 7.09 5.21 2.76
CA CYS A 132 6.45 4.86 4.01
C CYS A 132 5.66 6.07 4.53
N ILE A 133 4.48 5.84 5.10
CA ILE A 133 3.67 6.92 5.68
C ILE A 133 4.29 7.51 6.95
N ARG A 134 5.23 6.78 7.57
CA ARG A 134 6.07 7.27 8.69
C ARG A 134 7.30 7.99 8.12
N PRO A 135 7.39 9.33 8.22
CA PRO A 135 8.53 10.07 7.68
C PRO A 135 9.81 9.94 8.51
N ASP A 136 9.71 9.45 9.73
CA ASP A 136 10.78 9.32 10.71
C ASP A 136 11.45 7.93 10.71
N VAL A 137 11.11 7.06 9.75
CA VAL A 137 11.82 5.79 9.53
C VAL A 137 12.86 5.91 8.44
N GLU A 138 13.90 5.11 8.54
CA GLU A 138 14.89 4.91 7.49
C GLU A 138 14.55 3.62 6.73
N ILE A 139 14.66 3.66 5.40
CA ILE A 139 14.48 2.47 4.55
C ILE A 139 15.86 1.96 4.15
N TYR A 140 16.11 0.68 4.39
CA TYR A 140 17.29 -0.02 3.91
C TYR A 140 16.89 -1.14 2.96
N TYR A 141 17.70 -1.39 1.93
CA TYR A 141 17.41 -2.40 0.93
C TYR A 141 18.63 -3.22 0.52
N THR A 142 18.37 -4.38 -0.07
CA THR A 142 19.35 -5.27 -0.68
C THR A 142 18.93 -5.68 -2.09
N LEU A 143 19.91 -6.04 -2.92
CA LEU A 143 19.71 -6.49 -4.29
C LEU A 143 20.16 -7.95 -4.51
N ASN A 144 20.59 -8.62 -3.47
CA ASN A 144 21.12 -9.98 -3.51
C ASN A 144 20.20 -11.03 -2.86
N GLY A 145 19.01 -10.61 -2.44
CA GLY A 145 18.03 -11.47 -1.79
C GLY A 145 18.23 -11.69 -0.28
N SER A 146 19.31 -11.14 0.31
CA SER A 146 19.46 -11.14 1.76
C SER A 146 18.44 -10.20 2.43
N ASN A 147 18.07 -10.47 3.66
CA ASN A 147 17.21 -9.55 4.41
C ASN A 147 17.96 -8.25 4.71
N PRO A 148 17.30 -7.08 4.57
CA PRO A 148 17.90 -5.80 4.87
C PRO A 148 18.30 -5.68 6.35
N ALA A 149 19.41 -4.98 6.58
CA ALA A 149 19.91 -4.61 7.89
C ALA A 149 20.41 -3.16 7.81
N MET A 150 20.74 -2.54 8.92
CA MET A 150 21.29 -1.17 8.93
C MET A 150 22.65 -1.03 8.23
N SER A 151 23.33 -2.15 7.96
CA SER A 151 24.55 -2.19 7.13
C SER A 151 24.26 -2.32 5.63
N SER A 152 23.00 -2.47 5.22
CA SER A 152 22.58 -2.54 3.83
C SER A 152 22.55 -1.15 3.19
N HIS A 153 22.20 -1.08 1.90
CA HIS A 153 22.06 0.20 1.23
C HIS A 153 20.90 1.00 1.83
N ARG A 154 21.17 2.24 2.21
CA ARG A 154 20.12 3.17 2.60
C ARG A 154 19.41 3.67 1.34
N TYR A 155 18.09 3.70 1.40
CA TYR A 155 17.27 4.21 0.31
C TYR A 155 17.22 5.76 0.36
N ASP A 156 17.67 6.39 -0.70
CA ASP A 156 17.71 7.84 -0.88
C ASP A 156 17.07 8.29 -2.21
N GLY A 157 16.55 7.36 -2.98
CA GLY A 157 15.89 7.62 -4.26
C GLY A 157 15.61 6.34 -5.05
N PRO A 158 14.96 6.45 -6.23
CA PRO A 158 14.53 5.30 -7.00
C PRO A 158 15.67 4.32 -7.32
N ILE A 159 15.40 3.01 -7.13
CA ILE A 159 16.35 1.94 -7.42
C ILE A 159 16.19 1.57 -8.90
N CYS A 160 17.23 1.79 -9.69
CA CYS A 160 17.26 1.43 -11.10
C CYS A 160 17.62 -0.05 -11.28
N VAL A 161 16.73 -0.81 -11.94
CA VAL A 161 16.91 -2.24 -12.20
C VAL A 161 16.87 -2.50 -13.70
N THR A 162 17.89 -3.18 -14.24
CA THR A 162 18.08 -3.47 -15.67
C THR A 162 18.20 -4.96 -16.00
N LYS A 163 18.00 -5.83 -15.02
CA LYS A 163 18.03 -7.28 -15.15
C LYS A 163 17.13 -7.94 -14.11
N THR A 164 16.94 -9.25 -14.22
CA THR A 164 16.25 -10.01 -13.18
C THR A 164 16.93 -9.79 -11.84
N GLN A 165 16.18 -9.28 -10.86
CA GLN A 165 16.69 -8.82 -9.59
C GLN A 165 15.69 -9.10 -8.47
N MET A 166 16.21 -9.46 -7.29
CA MET A 166 15.45 -9.49 -6.04
C MET A 166 15.72 -8.19 -5.29
N VAL A 167 14.70 -7.39 -5.06
CA VAL A 167 14.79 -6.19 -4.21
C VAL A 167 14.09 -6.51 -2.91
N LYS A 168 14.84 -6.54 -1.81
CA LYS A 168 14.26 -6.62 -0.47
C LYS A 168 14.47 -5.30 0.26
N ALA A 169 13.45 -4.83 0.95
CA ALA A 169 13.52 -3.58 1.70
C ALA A 169 12.78 -3.68 3.04
N ALA A 170 13.24 -2.95 4.03
CA ALA A 170 12.56 -2.84 5.32
C ALA A 170 12.77 -1.45 5.92
N THR A 171 11.84 -1.04 6.78
CA THR A 171 11.94 0.20 7.56
C THR A 171 12.63 -0.05 8.89
N PHE A 172 13.43 0.93 9.31
CA PHE A 172 14.14 0.91 10.60
C PHE A 172 13.91 2.21 11.35
N MET A 173 13.86 2.12 12.65
CA MET A 173 13.78 3.26 13.56
C MET A 173 14.53 2.91 14.86
N ASN A 174 15.43 3.80 15.30
CA ASN A 174 16.25 3.59 16.50
C ASN A 174 17.00 2.23 16.52
N GLY A 175 17.50 1.81 15.38
CA GLY A 175 18.24 0.57 15.24
C GLY A 175 17.41 -0.71 15.15
N LYS A 176 16.08 -0.61 15.22
CA LYS A 176 15.17 -1.76 15.13
C LYS A 176 14.42 -1.76 13.80
N GLN A 177 14.26 -2.94 13.21
CA GLN A 177 13.33 -3.15 12.11
C GLN A 177 11.89 -2.92 12.60
N MET A 178 11.12 -2.10 11.86
CA MET A 178 9.78 -1.70 12.24
C MET A 178 8.69 -2.40 11.42
N GLY A 179 8.78 -2.36 10.10
CA GLY A 179 7.82 -2.97 9.20
C GLY A 179 8.21 -4.39 8.78
N GLU A 180 7.32 -5.00 8.00
CA GLU A 180 7.58 -6.26 7.32
C GLU A 180 8.63 -6.07 6.21
N ILE A 181 9.32 -7.15 5.85
CA ILE A 181 10.28 -7.10 4.74
C ILE A 181 9.52 -7.14 3.42
N LEU A 182 9.63 -6.08 2.64
CA LEU A 182 9.19 -6.07 1.25
C LEU A 182 10.12 -6.98 0.44
N ASP A 183 9.53 -7.87 -0.35
CA ASP A 183 10.24 -8.82 -1.20
C ASP A 183 9.71 -8.72 -2.63
N LEU A 184 10.41 -8.01 -3.50
CA LEU A 184 10.04 -7.81 -4.89
C LEU A 184 10.95 -8.64 -5.81
N ARG A 185 10.38 -9.63 -6.46
CA ARG A 185 11.06 -10.37 -7.50
C ARG A 185 10.77 -9.76 -8.87
N LEU A 186 11.68 -8.92 -9.34
CA LEU A 186 11.60 -8.32 -10.66
C LEU A 186 12.15 -9.30 -11.70
N THR A 187 11.32 -9.70 -12.63
CA THR A 187 11.69 -10.63 -13.70
C THR A 187 11.94 -9.87 -14.98
N TRP A 188 13.15 -10.03 -15.53
CA TRP A 188 13.52 -9.39 -16.77
C TRP A 188 13.31 -10.35 -17.96
N ASN A 189 12.56 -9.91 -18.96
CA ASN A 189 12.33 -10.60 -20.21
C ASN A 189 12.32 -9.60 -21.37
N LYS A 190 12.11 -10.05 -22.61
CA LYS A 190 12.14 -9.19 -23.81
C LYS A 190 11.08 -8.08 -23.82
N ALA A 191 9.99 -8.23 -23.08
CA ALA A 191 8.94 -7.22 -22.95
C ALA A 191 9.17 -6.25 -21.79
N THR A 192 10.03 -6.59 -20.82
CA THR A 192 10.26 -5.78 -19.61
C THR A 192 10.84 -4.42 -19.99
N ALA A 193 10.27 -3.37 -19.42
CA ALA A 193 10.63 -1.96 -19.64
C ALA A 193 10.54 -1.50 -21.13
N LYS A 194 9.77 -2.22 -21.96
CA LYS A 194 9.55 -1.81 -23.34
C LYS A 194 8.36 -0.87 -23.48
N PRO A 195 8.36 0.02 -24.50
CA PRO A 195 7.22 0.86 -24.80
C PRO A 195 5.96 0.02 -25.04
N LEU A 196 4.88 0.45 -24.43
CA LEU A 196 3.58 -0.20 -24.55
C LEU A 196 2.57 0.81 -25.10
N LEU A 197 1.90 0.42 -26.16
CA LEU A 197 0.83 1.16 -26.80
C LEU A 197 -0.50 0.48 -26.48
N GLY A 198 -1.34 1.16 -25.76
CA GLY A 198 -2.64 0.69 -25.36
C GLY A 198 -3.56 1.85 -25.02
N ASN A 199 -4.75 1.55 -24.57
CA ASN A 199 -5.78 2.55 -24.32
C ASN A 199 -6.25 2.59 -22.85
N LYS A 200 -5.56 1.89 -21.95
CA LYS A 200 -5.97 1.79 -20.54
C LYS A 200 -4.99 2.45 -19.59
N LYS A 201 -5.54 2.91 -18.49
CA LYS A 201 -4.75 3.38 -17.35
C LYS A 201 -4.03 2.18 -16.70
N ASN A 202 -2.77 2.35 -16.34
CA ASN A 202 -1.91 1.34 -15.69
C ASN A 202 -1.44 0.18 -16.58
N GLU A 203 -1.54 0.27 -17.90
CA GLU A 203 -1.01 -0.78 -18.80
C GLU A 203 0.49 -1.02 -18.63
N MET A 204 1.25 -0.04 -18.11
CA MET A 204 2.67 -0.22 -17.78
C MET A 204 2.93 -1.40 -16.84
N LEU A 205 1.93 -1.84 -16.05
CA LEU A 205 2.02 -3.01 -15.19
C LEU A 205 2.27 -4.30 -15.97
N LEU A 206 1.93 -4.34 -17.27
CA LEU A 206 2.19 -5.50 -18.14
C LEU A 206 3.68 -5.70 -18.46
N VAL A 207 4.49 -4.65 -18.28
CA VAL A 207 5.92 -4.63 -18.62
C VAL A 207 6.82 -4.19 -17.46
N ASN A 208 6.27 -4.08 -16.23
CA ASN A 208 7.01 -3.66 -15.04
C ASN A 208 7.84 -4.77 -14.38
N GLY A 209 7.83 -5.98 -14.93
CA GLY A 209 8.61 -7.11 -14.41
C GLY A 209 8.06 -7.74 -13.12
N LEU A 210 6.99 -7.20 -12.54
CA LEU A 210 6.30 -7.78 -11.40
C LEU A 210 5.17 -8.73 -11.83
N ARG A 211 4.75 -9.52 -10.90
CA ARG A 211 3.59 -10.38 -11.01
C ARG A 211 2.62 -9.99 -9.90
N GLY A 212 1.39 -9.66 -10.25
CA GLY A 212 0.34 -9.39 -9.27
C GLY A 212 0.11 -10.59 -8.34
N SER A 213 -0.20 -10.33 -7.10
CA SER A 213 -0.55 -11.34 -6.12
C SER A 213 -1.96 -11.91 -6.36
N LEU A 214 -2.38 -12.84 -5.53
CA LEU A 214 -3.78 -13.30 -5.56
C LEU A 214 -4.77 -12.25 -5.05
N LYS A 215 -4.28 -11.17 -4.42
CA LYS A 215 -5.07 -10.01 -4.04
C LYS A 215 -5.15 -9.05 -5.22
N TYR A 216 -6.26 -9.08 -5.96
CA TYR A 216 -6.43 -8.26 -7.18
C TYR A 216 -6.41 -6.73 -6.93
N THR A 217 -6.45 -6.34 -5.67
CA THR A 217 -6.42 -4.94 -5.22
C THR A 217 -5.04 -4.48 -4.78
N ASP A 218 -3.99 -5.28 -5.02
CA ASP A 218 -2.60 -4.97 -4.64
C ASP A 218 -1.91 -3.93 -5.55
N PHE A 219 -2.66 -3.36 -6.50
CA PHE A 219 -2.22 -2.38 -7.50
C PHE A 219 -1.23 -2.90 -8.56
N GLU A 220 -0.98 -4.21 -8.61
CA GLU A 220 -0.12 -4.86 -9.60
C GLU A 220 -0.94 -5.51 -10.75
N TRP A 221 -2.23 -5.17 -10.84
CA TRP A 221 -3.14 -5.69 -11.85
C TRP A 221 -3.66 -4.58 -12.75
N CYS A 222 -3.57 -4.80 -14.06
CA CYS A 222 -4.26 -3.99 -15.05
C CYS A 222 -5.66 -4.57 -15.27
N ASN A 223 -6.69 -3.75 -15.14
CA ASN A 223 -8.08 -4.19 -15.16
C ASN A 223 -8.77 -3.81 -16.47
N TRP A 224 -9.52 -4.75 -17.05
CA TRP A 224 -10.46 -4.55 -18.13
C TRP A 224 -11.86 -4.97 -17.70
N ASN A 225 -12.89 -4.21 -18.13
CA ASN A 225 -14.27 -4.62 -17.93
C ASN A 225 -14.60 -5.78 -18.87
N GLN A 226 -15.58 -6.60 -18.49
CA GLN A 226 -15.97 -7.78 -19.28
C GLN A 226 -16.42 -7.49 -20.74
N ASN A 227 -16.86 -6.26 -21.01
CA ASN A 227 -17.28 -5.82 -22.35
C ASN A 227 -16.13 -5.15 -23.15
N ASP A 228 -14.95 -5.02 -22.56
CA ASP A 228 -13.81 -4.40 -23.23
C ASP A 228 -13.06 -5.43 -24.08
N SER A 229 -12.72 -5.05 -25.29
CA SER A 229 -11.70 -5.77 -26.05
C SER A 229 -10.33 -5.50 -25.46
N ILE A 230 -9.62 -6.54 -25.07
CA ILE A 230 -8.24 -6.42 -24.58
C ILE A 230 -7.32 -6.33 -25.78
N SER A 231 -6.72 -5.17 -26.00
CA SER A 231 -5.73 -4.94 -27.05
C SER A 231 -4.61 -4.06 -26.53
N PHE A 232 -3.39 -4.52 -26.70
CA PHE A 232 -2.18 -3.75 -26.41
C PHE A 232 -1.06 -4.19 -27.33
N THR A 233 -0.11 -3.30 -27.58
CA THR A 233 1.08 -3.58 -28.39
C THR A 233 2.32 -3.27 -27.59
N ILE A 234 3.25 -4.22 -27.52
CA ILE A 234 4.57 -4.01 -26.92
C ILE A 234 5.57 -3.83 -28.07
N ASP A 235 6.18 -2.66 -28.16
CA ASP A 235 7.24 -2.38 -29.11
C ASP A 235 8.57 -2.93 -28.57
N LEU A 236 9.05 -4.03 -29.15
CA LEU A 236 10.32 -4.63 -28.77
C LEU A 236 11.54 -3.84 -29.24
N GLN A 237 11.32 -2.74 -30.00
CA GLN A 237 12.36 -1.85 -30.52
C GLN A 237 13.39 -2.53 -31.43
N GLY A 238 12.98 -3.63 -32.07
CA GLY A 238 13.80 -4.39 -32.99
C GLY A 238 13.20 -5.75 -33.37
N ARG A 239 13.87 -6.45 -34.27
CA ARG A 239 13.49 -7.82 -34.62
C ARG A 239 13.99 -8.78 -33.55
N GLU A 240 13.06 -9.49 -32.91
CA GLU A 240 13.34 -10.44 -31.84
C GLU A 240 12.76 -11.83 -32.17
N ILE A 241 13.52 -12.87 -31.86
CA ILE A 241 13.03 -14.24 -31.91
C ILE A 241 12.28 -14.54 -30.64
N LEU A 242 10.97 -14.81 -30.74
CA LEU A 242 10.13 -15.14 -29.61
C LEU A 242 9.81 -16.64 -29.62
N ASN A 243 10.27 -17.34 -28.59
CA ASN A 243 10.00 -18.78 -28.43
C ASN A 243 8.78 -19.03 -27.54
N LYS A 244 8.39 -18.03 -26.74
CA LYS A 244 7.26 -18.14 -25.79
C LYS A 244 6.67 -16.77 -25.53
N PHE A 245 5.35 -16.73 -25.48
CA PHE A 245 4.57 -15.62 -24.93
C PHE A 245 3.86 -16.11 -23.68
N SER A 246 3.88 -15.30 -22.62
CA SER A 246 3.16 -15.58 -21.37
C SER A 246 2.54 -14.29 -20.86
N ILE A 247 1.28 -14.37 -20.48
CA ILE A 247 0.55 -13.32 -19.77
C ILE A 247 -0.10 -13.92 -18.55
N GLY A 248 0.08 -13.28 -17.41
CA GLY A 248 -0.68 -13.61 -16.20
C GLY A 248 -2.06 -12.96 -16.30
N TYR A 249 -3.10 -13.74 -16.09
CA TYR A 249 -4.44 -13.20 -15.99
C TYR A 249 -5.16 -13.79 -14.77
N ARG A 250 -6.07 -13.03 -14.24
CA ARG A 250 -7.02 -13.48 -13.24
C ARG A 250 -8.42 -13.27 -13.79
N PHE A 251 -9.19 -14.33 -13.80
CA PHE A 251 -10.61 -14.25 -14.01
C PHE A 251 -11.28 -14.14 -12.64
N SER A 252 -11.97 -13.03 -12.40
CA SER A 252 -12.89 -12.90 -11.28
C SER A 252 -14.29 -13.04 -11.88
N PRO A 253 -15.00 -14.15 -11.65
CA PRO A 253 -16.42 -14.16 -11.92
C PRO A 253 -17.01 -12.99 -11.12
N LEU A 254 -17.91 -12.22 -11.71
CA LEU A 254 -18.64 -11.17 -11.00
C LEU A 254 -19.11 -11.76 -9.67
N GLU A 255 -18.56 -11.27 -8.59
CA GLU A 255 -19.20 -11.45 -7.30
C GLU A 255 -20.53 -10.73 -7.45
N VAL A 256 -21.57 -11.50 -7.67
CA VAL A 256 -22.94 -11.03 -7.49
C VAL A 256 -23.02 -10.77 -6.00
N LEU A 257 -22.75 -9.53 -5.63
CA LEU A 257 -23.06 -9.05 -4.28
C LEU A 257 -24.59 -9.03 -4.22
N TYR A 258 -25.14 -10.00 -3.51
CA TYR A 258 -26.52 -9.97 -3.09
C TYR A 258 -26.72 -8.95 -1.96
#